data_632d97f0c258186b13a3463e2be37db3
#
_entry.id   632d97f0c258186b13a3463e2be37db3
#
_cell.length_a   1.000
_cell.length_b   1.000
_cell.length_c   1.000
_cell.angle_alpha   90.00
_cell.angle_beta   90.00
_cell.angle_gamma   90.00
#
_symmetry.space_group_name_H-M   'P 1'
#
loop_
_entity.id
_entity.type
_entity.pdbx_description
1 polymer ?
#
loop_
_entity_poly.entity_id
_entity_poly.type
_entity_poly.pdbx_seq_one_letter_code
_entity_poly.pdbx_strand_id
1 'polypeptide(L)'
;MSVSDTIFALATPPGQSAIAIIRISGIGAHDVLSHFGVTGMQVLDKPSAQYRRLRADSGQIIDDVMLVLFPSSASPTGENITEIQCHGSPAVVQFLLSELADIPGLRPAQPGEFSRRSFNNGKMGLVDLEGLADLIDAQTTLQHQQAMNVMTGKLSNQLLIYREQLVSISSRLETIIDFSDEDLPNDVLDGYVNTIKELQNNINLLVSDSELSEQIRDGVKIALIGPVNAGKSTILNVLAKREVAIVSEIEGTTRDVIEVRLDLGGIPVILTDTAGIREAEDFVEIEGIRRAKKVAAESDVTILVLDVSNPDWAEMIGEFEKWGSAIKLVVLNKADLVTDNAIQQKINHANTPILEHAEPIIASFQNQNTENSGDILVKKLAEILSYIPTSSSDLRLTRSWHKSACLSASAALERAMALDIQQQPELVAEELRLACVSLGRLTGTVDAEDLLDNIFSNFCIGK
;
A
#
# COMPACT_ATOMS: atom_id res chain seq x y z
N MET A 1 6.82 11.22 -25.15
CA MET A 1 6.83 9.98 -25.96
C MET A 1 5.70 10.04 -26.97
N SER A 2 5.91 9.63 -28.22
CA SER A 2 4.86 9.74 -29.23
C SER A 2 3.70 8.75 -28.90
N VAL A 3 2.49 9.25 -28.86
CA VAL A 3 1.24 8.51 -28.54
C VAL A 3 0.88 7.43 -29.61
N SER A 4 1.79 7.10 -30.52
CA SER A 4 1.49 6.26 -31.69
C SER A 4 2.14 4.87 -31.70
N ASP A 5 2.94 4.51 -30.68
CA ASP A 5 3.62 3.22 -30.64
C ASP A 5 2.78 2.14 -29.93
N THR A 6 2.95 0.90 -30.37
CA THR A 6 2.30 -0.26 -29.75
C THR A 6 3.30 -0.94 -28.82
N ILE A 7 2.89 -1.21 -27.59
CA ILE A 7 3.72 -1.85 -26.56
C ILE A 7 3.25 -3.27 -26.27
N PHE A 8 4.17 -4.12 -25.83
CA PHE A 8 3.84 -5.46 -25.38
C PHE A 8 4.67 -5.87 -24.15
N ALA A 9 4.11 -6.74 -23.33
CA ALA A 9 4.81 -7.37 -22.21
C ALA A 9 4.12 -8.64 -21.74
N LEU A 10 4.88 -9.47 -21.00
CA LEU A 10 4.33 -10.54 -20.18
C LEU A 10 3.59 -9.90 -18.98
N ALA A 11 2.29 -10.17 -18.88
CA ALA A 11 1.42 -9.61 -17.83
C ALA A 11 1.25 -10.54 -16.60
N THR A 12 1.67 -11.79 -16.70
CA THR A 12 1.71 -12.77 -15.59
C THR A 12 3.12 -12.86 -15.01
N PRO A 13 3.29 -13.33 -13.75
CA PRO A 13 4.62 -13.57 -13.19
C PRO A 13 5.47 -14.45 -14.11
N PRO A 14 6.80 -14.21 -14.20
CA PRO A 14 7.70 -15.05 -14.96
C PRO A 14 7.86 -16.43 -14.32
N GLY A 15 8.11 -17.46 -15.14
CA GLY A 15 8.30 -18.82 -14.67
C GLY A 15 7.36 -19.83 -15.34
N GLN A 16 7.43 -21.07 -14.88
CA GLN A 16 6.58 -22.13 -15.40
C GLN A 16 5.18 -22.06 -14.76
N SER A 17 4.14 -22.00 -15.59
CA SER A 17 2.75 -21.96 -15.17
C SER A 17 1.84 -22.67 -16.16
N ALA A 18 0.59 -22.89 -15.80
CA ALA A 18 -0.38 -23.48 -16.75
C ALA A 18 -0.72 -22.49 -17.88
N ILE A 19 -0.83 -21.19 -17.56
CA ILE A 19 -1.19 -20.14 -18.50
C ILE A 19 -0.27 -18.93 -18.26
N ALA A 20 0.22 -18.33 -19.36
CA ALA A 20 0.87 -17.03 -19.37
C ALA A 20 0.06 -16.06 -20.25
N ILE A 21 0.05 -14.80 -19.89
CA ILE A 21 -0.66 -13.75 -20.62
C ILE A 21 0.35 -12.74 -21.16
N ILE A 22 0.41 -12.58 -22.46
CA ILE A 22 1.15 -11.49 -23.11
C ILE A 22 0.14 -10.43 -23.51
N ARG A 23 0.33 -9.20 -23.02
CA ARG A 23 -0.53 -8.05 -23.28
C ARG A 23 0.11 -7.13 -24.30
N ILE A 24 -0.68 -6.68 -25.26
CA ILE A 24 -0.26 -5.75 -26.32
C ILE A 24 -1.26 -4.58 -26.30
N SER A 25 -0.78 -3.32 -26.22
CA SER A 25 -1.63 -2.12 -26.19
C SER A 25 -1.13 -1.08 -27.18
N GLY A 26 -2.04 -0.46 -27.90
CA GLY A 26 -1.76 0.57 -28.88
C GLY A 26 -2.58 0.46 -30.14
N ILE A 27 -2.30 1.36 -31.10
CA ILE A 27 -3.07 1.42 -32.35
C ILE A 27 -2.96 0.13 -33.19
N GLY A 28 -1.79 -0.53 -33.17
CA GLY A 28 -1.52 -1.77 -33.89
C GLY A 28 -1.83 -3.05 -33.11
N ALA A 29 -2.41 -2.96 -31.90
CA ALA A 29 -2.54 -4.11 -31.01
C ALA A 29 -3.36 -5.27 -31.60
N HIS A 30 -4.33 -5.01 -32.46
CA HIS A 30 -5.11 -6.06 -33.13
C HIS A 30 -4.45 -6.53 -34.43
N ASP A 31 -3.73 -5.64 -35.12
CA ASP A 31 -3.10 -5.93 -36.43
C ASP A 31 -1.95 -6.93 -36.31
N VAL A 32 -1.31 -6.96 -35.12
CA VAL A 32 -0.24 -7.91 -34.74
C VAL A 32 -0.64 -9.37 -35.02
N LEU A 33 -1.92 -9.70 -34.86
CA LEU A 33 -2.40 -11.07 -34.98
C LEU A 33 -2.23 -11.63 -36.42
N SER A 34 -2.18 -10.76 -37.44
CA SER A 34 -1.92 -11.16 -38.81
C SER A 34 -0.54 -11.79 -39.01
N HIS A 35 0.50 -11.35 -38.25
CA HIS A 35 1.84 -11.92 -38.24
C HIS A 35 1.87 -13.34 -37.71
N PHE A 36 0.90 -13.69 -36.87
CA PHE A 36 0.75 -15.05 -36.33
C PHE A 36 -0.21 -15.93 -37.16
N GLY A 37 -0.52 -15.52 -38.39
CA GLY A 37 -1.41 -16.26 -39.29
C GLY A 37 -2.90 -16.21 -38.92
N VAL A 38 -3.28 -15.28 -38.01
CA VAL A 38 -4.67 -15.09 -37.60
C VAL A 38 -5.29 -13.96 -38.41
N THR A 39 -6.22 -14.31 -39.32
CA THR A 39 -6.90 -13.36 -40.18
C THR A 39 -8.43 -13.41 -39.96
N GLY A 40 -9.14 -12.34 -40.38
CA GLY A 40 -10.61 -12.29 -40.36
C GLY A 40 -11.23 -12.17 -38.96
N MET A 41 -10.47 -11.70 -37.96
CA MET A 41 -11.02 -11.39 -36.65
C MET A 41 -11.89 -10.14 -36.70
N GLN A 42 -13.12 -10.26 -36.24
CA GLN A 42 -13.99 -9.09 -36.05
C GLN A 42 -13.68 -8.48 -34.68
N VAL A 43 -13.24 -7.23 -34.67
CA VAL A 43 -13.18 -6.42 -33.46
C VAL A 43 -14.60 -5.93 -33.18
N LEU A 44 -15.18 -6.39 -32.07
CA LEU A 44 -16.49 -5.98 -31.61
C LEU A 44 -16.38 -4.72 -30.75
N ASP A 45 -17.48 -3.98 -30.56
CA ASP A 45 -17.55 -2.82 -29.66
C ASP A 45 -17.42 -3.22 -28.16
N LYS A 46 -17.23 -4.50 -27.86
CA LYS A 46 -17.06 -5.08 -26.54
C LYS A 46 -15.95 -6.13 -26.54
N PRO A 47 -15.34 -6.42 -25.39
CA PRO A 47 -14.34 -7.47 -25.29
C PRO A 47 -14.83 -8.81 -25.84
N SER A 48 -13.95 -9.49 -26.59
CA SER A 48 -14.28 -10.79 -27.21
C SER A 48 -13.11 -11.76 -27.05
N ALA A 49 -13.41 -13.03 -26.80
CA ALA A 49 -12.45 -14.10 -26.66
C ALA A 49 -12.60 -15.15 -27.78
N GLN A 50 -11.49 -15.60 -28.33
CA GLN A 50 -11.47 -16.58 -29.43
C GLN A 50 -10.27 -17.52 -29.29
N TYR A 51 -10.53 -18.83 -29.46
CA TYR A 51 -9.47 -19.83 -29.52
C TYR A 51 -8.82 -19.85 -30.92
N ARG A 52 -7.47 -19.79 -30.97
CA ARG A 52 -6.72 -19.76 -32.23
C ARG A 52 -5.38 -20.49 -32.06
N ARG A 53 -4.89 -21.00 -33.22
CA ARG A 53 -3.52 -21.52 -33.32
C ARG A 53 -2.62 -20.46 -33.90
N LEU A 54 -1.57 -20.12 -33.17
CA LEU A 54 -0.56 -19.16 -33.61
C LEU A 54 0.57 -19.87 -34.38
N ARG A 55 1.02 -19.22 -35.44
CA ARG A 55 2.14 -19.67 -36.26
C ARG A 55 3.12 -18.52 -36.44
N ALA A 56 4.41 -18.83 -36.43
CA ALA A 56 5.44 -17.90 -36.88
C ALA A 56 5.41 -17.71 -38.39
N ASP A 57 6.07 -16.68 -38.91
CA ASP A 57 6.20 -16.43 -40.36
C ASP A 57 6.81 -17.62 -41.10
N SER A 58 7.66 -18.40 -40.45
CA SER A 58 8.21 -19.68 -40.96
C SER A 58 7.15 -20.78 -41.20
N GLY A 59 5.91 -20.56 -40.70
CA GLY A 59 4.84 -21.56 -40.70
C GLY A 59 4.87 -22.52 -39.51
N GLN A 60 5.89 -22.42 -38.65
CA GLN A 60 6.00 -23.25 -37.43
C GLN A 60 4.83 -22.90 -36.47
N ILE A 61 4.20 -23.94 -35.92
CA ILE A 61 3.20 -23.75 -34.86
C ILE A 61 3.91 -23.30 -33.59
N ILE A 62 3.43 -22.21 -33.01
CA ILE A 62 3.93 -21.66 -31.75
C ILE A 62 3.15 -22.26 -30.58
N ASP A 63 1.83 -22.08 -30.59
CA ASP A 63 0.94 -22.57 -29.53
C ASP A 63 -0.53 -22.49 -29.96
N ASP A 64 -1.40 -23.20 -29.24
CA ASP A 64 -2.84 -23.07 -29.30
C ASP A 64 -3.30 -22.16 -28.13
N VAL A 65 -3.84 -20.97 -28.43
CA VAL A 65 -4.05 -19.89 -27.46
C VAL A 65 -5.49 -19.42 -27.40
N MET A 66 -5.86 -18.79 -26.30
CA MET A 66 -7.03 -17.93 -26.21
C MET A 66 -6.61 -16.49 -26.46
N LEU A 67 -7.18 -15.86 -27.49
CA LEU A 67 -7.01 -14.43 -27.77
C LEU A 67 -8.16 -13.66 -27.16
N VAL A 68 -7.85 -12.61 -26.39
CA VAL A 68 -8.86 -11.68 -25.87
C VAL A 68 -8.60 -10.30 -26.46
N LEU A 69 -9.59 -9.75 -27.18
CA LEU A 69 -9.53 -8.45 -27.81
C LEU A 69 -10.37 -7.45 -27.05
N PHE A 70 -9.78 -6.32 -26.69
CA PHE A 70 -10.46 -5.19 -26.08
C PHE A 70 -10.43 -4.02 -27.05
N PRO A 71 -11.58 -3.50 -27.50
CA PRO A 71 -11.62 -2.23 -28.22
C PRO A 71 -11.26 -1.07 -27.29
N SER A 72 -10.73 0.02 -27.82
CA SER A 72 -10.29 1.19 -27.04
C SER A 72 -11.35 1.75 -26.10
N SER A 73 -12.63 1.68 -26.51
CA SER A 73 -13.76 2.12 -25.67
C SER A 73 -13.94 1.32 -24.38
N ALA A 74 -13.62 0.01 -24.43
CA ALA A 74 -13.83 -0.94 -23.34
C ALA A 74 -12.51 -1.50 -22.75
N SER A 75 -11.37 -0.94 -23.14
CA SER A 75 -10.07 -1.38 -22.66
C SER A 75 -9.63 -0.61 -21.40
N PRO A 76 -8.83 -1.23 -20.51
CA PRO A 76 -8.30 -0.56 -19.34
C PRO A 76 -7.30 0.56 -19.67
N THR A 77 -6.57 0.50 -20.78
CA THR A 77 -5.63 1.56 -21.20
C THR A 77 -6.27 2.68 -22.00
N GLY A 78 -7.52 2.53 -22.45
CA GLY A 78 -8.15 3.45 -23.40
C GLY A 78 -7.66 3.29 -24.84
N GLU A 79 -6.77 2.34 -25.12
CA GLU A 79 -6.27 1.95 -26.44
C GLU A 79 -6.80 0.56 -26.79
N ASN A 80 -6.66 0.14 -28.05
CA ASN A 80 -6.90 -1.25 -28.38
C ASN A 80 -5.94 -2.17 -27.61
N ILE A 81 -6.47 -3.26 -27.06
CA ILE A 81 -5.65 -4.27 -26.38
C ILE A 81 -5.90 -5.65 -27.00
N THR A 82 -4.81 -6.38 -27.18
CA THR A 82 -4.83 -7.83 -27.44
C THR A 82 -4.12 -8.54 -26.30
N GLU A 83 -4.78 -9.51 -25.70
CA GLU A 83 -4.14 -10.46 -24.77
C GLU A 83 -4.02 -11.82 -25.46
N ILE A 84 -2.81 -12.35 -25.47
CA ILE A 84 -2.49 -13.70 -25.91
C ILE A 84 -2.32 -14.56 -24.65
N GLN A 85 -3.30 -15.40 -24.37
CA GLN A 85 -3.26 -16.34 -23.27
C GLN A 85 -2.72 -17.68 -23.81
N CYS A 86 -1.44 -17.91 -23.61
CA CYS A 86 -0.70 -19.09 -24.07
C CYS A 86 -0.38 -20.06 -22.94
N HIS A 87 0.15 -21.25 -23.27
CA HIS A 87 0.71 -22.11 -22.24
C HIS A 87 1.93 -21.46 -21.58
N GLY A 88 2.00 -21.51 -20.24
CA GLY A 88 3.02 -20.84 -19.44
C GLY A 88 4.38 -21.56 -19.45
N SER A 89 4.80 -22.06 -20.60
CA SER A 89 6.15 -22.57 -20.82
C SER A 89 7.10 -21.39 -21.07
N PRO A 90 8.23 -21.27 -20.35
CA PRO A 90 9.24 -20.24 -20.65
C PRO A 90 9.66 -20.19 -22.11
N ALA A 91 9.74 -21.35 -22.78
CA ALA A 91 10.06 -21.43 -24.20
C ALA A 91 9.00 -20.81 -25.11
N VAL A 92 7.70 -21.05 -24.84
CA VAL A 92 6.58 -20.46 -25.59
C VAL A 92 6.53 -18.95 -25.37
N VAL A 93 6.65 -18.51 -24.11
CA VAL A 93 6.63 -17.08 -23.76
C VAL A 93 7.80 -16.34 -24.43
N GLN A 94 9.03 -16.88 -24.33
CA GLN A 94 10.20 -16.27 -24.95
C GLN A 94 10.08 -16.22 -26.48
N PHE A 95 9.55 -17.27 -27.10
CA PHE A 95 9.34 -17.29 -28.56
C PHE A 95 8.33 -16.20 -28.98
N LEU A 96 7.17 -16.11 -28.32
CA LEU A 96 6.19 -15.07 -28.61
C LEU A 96 6.75 -13.67 -28.41
N LEU A 97 7.49 -13.41 -27.32
CA LEU A 97 8.09 -12.09 -27.06
C LEU A 97 9.15 -11.74 -28.12
N SER A 98 9.95 -12.71 -28.60
CA SER A 98 10.91 -12.46 -29.69
C SER A 98 10.22 -12.15 -31.02
N GLU A 99 9.20 -12.90 -31.42
CA GLU A 99 8.41 -12.64 -32.63
C GLU A 99 7.76 -11.25 -32.58
N LEU A 100 7.22 -10.86 -31.41
CA LEU A 100 6.63 -9.52 -31.22
C LEU A 100 7.69 -8.40 -31.33
N ALA A 101 8.90 -8.64 -30.84
CA ALA A 101 9.97 -7.65 -30.90
C ALA A 101 10.46 -7.37 -32.34
N ASP A 102 10.31 -8.35 -33.24
CA ASP A 102 10.71 -8.24 -34.66
C ASP A 102 9.65 -7.51 -35.50
N ILE A 103 8.44 -7.27 -34.96
CA ILE A 103 7.37 -6.56 -35.70
C ILE A 103 7.63 -5.05 -35.69
N PRO A 104 7.75 -4.38 -36.86
CA PRO A 104 7.95 -2.96 -36.91
C PRO A 104 6.83 -2.16 -36.23
N GLY A 105 7.21 -1.21 -35.39
CA GLY A 105 6.25 -0.38 -34.66
C GLY A 105 5.82 -0.93 -33.30
N LEU A 106 6.29 -2.12 -32.94
CA LEU A 106 6.15 -2.69 -31.60
C LEU A 106 7.44 -2.51 -30.80
N ARG A 107 7.28 -2.36 -29.48
CA ARG A 107 8.40 -2.41 -28.54
C ARG A 107 7.98 -3.01 -27.19
N PRO A 108 8.93 -3.53 -26.42
CA PRO A 108 8.67 -3.89 -25.03
C PRO A 108 8.16 -2.70 -24.22
N ALA A 109 7.20 -2.95 -23.34
CA ALA A 109 6.68 -1.98 -22.39
C ALA A 109 7.69 -1.69 -21.28
N GLN A 110 7.71 -0.45 -20.81
CA GLN A 110 8.42 -0.06 -19.59
C GLN A 110 7.61 -0.46 -18.33
N PRO A 111 8.24 -0.51 -17.14
CA PRO A 111 7.51 -0.72 -15.90
C PRO A 111 6.35 0.29 -15.76
N GLY A 112 5.14 -0.19 -15.42
CA GLY A 112 3.96 0.65 -15.23
C GLY A 112 3.40 1.33 -16.49
N GLU A 113 3.90 1.02 -17.69
CA GLU A 113 3.52 1.78 -18.90
C GLU A 113 2.05 1.58 -19.30
N PHE A 114 1.46 0.41 -19.12
CA PHE A 114 0.03 0.21 -19.37
C PHE A 114 -0.82 1.07 -18.42
N SER A 115 -0.46 1.13 -17.16
CA SER A 115 -1.11 1.98 -16.15
C SER A 115 -0.94 3.47 -16.46
N ARG A 116 0.25 3.88 -16.94
CA ARG A 116 0.50 5.25 -17.39
C ARG A 116 -0.39 5.64 -18.57
N ARG A 117 -0.59 4.73 -19.54
CA ARG A 117 -1.51 4.94 -20.67
C ARG A 117 -2.97 5.03 -20.19
N SER A 118 -3.35 4.20 -19.20
CA SER A 118 -4.66 4.29 -18.56
C SER A 118 -4.91 5.67 -17.95
N PHE A 119 -3.94 6.21 -17.22
CA PHE A 119 -4.00 7.56 -16.65
C PHE A 119 -4.09 8.64 -17.75
N ASN A 120 -3.19 8.62 -18.72
CA ASN A 120 -3.13 9.62 -19.79
C ASN A 120 -4.41 9.64 -20.64
N ASN A 121 -5.09 8.50 -20.77
CA ASN A 121 -6.36 8.36 -21.49
C ASN A 121 -7.59 8.56 -20.58
N GLY A 122 -7.40 9.03 -19.34
CA GLY A 122 -8.47 9.34 -18.41
C GLY A 122 -9.32 8.14 -17.96
N LYS A 123 -8.76 6.90 -18.03
CA LYS A 123 -9.45 5.69 -17.59
C LYS A 123 -9.33 5.48 -16.07
N MET A 124 -8.24 5.91 -15.47
CA MET A 124 -7.98 5.81 -14.03
C MET A 124 -7.33 7.10 -13.54
N GLY A 125 -7.69 7.55 -12.35
CA GLY A 125 -7.01 8.63 -11.65
C GLY A 125 -5.71 8.17 -10.99
N LEU A 126 -4.90 9.13 -10.51
CA LEU A 126 -3.62 8.84 -9.84
C LEU A 126 -3.82 7.96 -8.58
N VAL A 127 -4.77 8.35 -7.73
CA VAL A 127 -5.12 7.60 -6.51
C VAL A 127 -5.67 6.21 -6.84
N ASP A 128 -6.44 6.08 -7.94
CA ASP A 128 -7.03 4.80 -8.36
C ASP A 128 -5.93 3.81 -8.80
N LEU A 129 -4.87 4.31 -9.45
CA LEU A 129 -3.69 3.53 -9.83
C LEU A 129 -2.91 3.04 -8.61
N GLU A 130 -2.78 3.87 -7.57
CA GLU A 130 -2.19 3.43 -6.31
C GLU A 130 -3.05 2.34 -5.65
N GLY A 131 -4.37 2.47 -5.70
CA GLY A 131 -5.30 1.42 -5.26
C GLY A 131 -5.12 0.11 -6.04
N LEU A 132 -4.86 0.19 -7.35
CA LEU A 132 -4.54 -0.99 -8.17
C LEU A 132 -3.22 -1.65 -7.73
N ALA A 133 -2.18 -0.87 -7.41
CA ALA A 133 -0.93 -1.40 -6.88
C ALA A 133 -1.16 -2.11 -5.53
N ASP A 134 -1.85 -1.43 -4.62
CA ASP A 134 -2.17 -1.98 -3.30
C ASP A 134 -3.02 -3.26 -3.39
N LEU A 135 -3.92 -3.35 -4.39
CA LEU A 135 -4.73 -4.56 -4.63
C LEU A 135 -3.89 -5.77 -5.03
N ILE A 136 -2.84 -5.53 -5.82
CA ILE A 136 -1.93 -6.58 -6.27
C ILE A 136 -1.06 -7.08 -5.12
N ASP A 137 -0.64 -6.17 -4.24
CA ASP A 137 0.22 -6.46 -3.09
C ASP A 137 -0.58 -6.93 -1.86
N ALA A 138 -1.92 -6.86 -1.90
CA ALA A 138 -2.79 -7.23 -0.80
C ALA A 138 -2.61 -8.70 -0.40
N GLN A 139 -2.31 -8.94 0.85
CA GLN A 139 -2.09 -10.26 1.45
C GLN A 139 -3.19 -10.64 2.45
N THR A 140 -4.01 -9.68 2.89
CA THR A 140 -5.13 -9.91 3.80
C THR A 140 -6.44 -9.40 3.22
N THR A 141 -7.57 -9.88 3.77
CA THR A 141 -8.91 -9.47 3.33
C THR A 141 -9.17 -7.99 3.56
N LEU A 142 -8.61 -7.41 4.62
CA LEU A 142 -8.77 -5.99 4.94
C LEU A 142 -7.96 -5.11 3.96
N GLN A 143 -6.73 -5.52 3.61
CA GLN A 143 -5.96 -4.85 2.55
C GLN A 143 -6.70 -4.89 1.21
N HIS A 144 -7.20 -6.06 0.83
CA HIS A 144 -8.00 -6.21 -0.39
C HIS A 144 -9.21 -5.26 -0.41
N GLN A 145 -10.00 -5.22 0.67
CA GLN A 145 -11.16 -4.32 0.77
C GLN A 145 -10.77 -2.85 0.65
N GLN A 146 -9.72 -2.44 1.35
CA GLN A 146 -9.22 -1.07 1.29
C GLN A 146 -8.74 -0.70 -0.12
N ALA A 147 -7.93 -1.54 -0.73
CA ALA A 147 -7.41 -1.35 -2.08
C ALA A 147 -8.54 -1.26 -3.12
N MET A 148 -9.55 -2.14 -3.03
CA MET A 148 -10.74 -2.10 -3.89
C MET A 148 -11.52 -0.80 -3.74
N ASN A 149 -11.71 -0.29 -2.51
CA ASN A 149 -12.40 0.98 -2.28
C ASN A 149 -11.66 2.16 -2.92
N VAL A 150 -10.32 2.18 -2.84
CA VAL A 150 -9.49 3.20 -3.49
C VAL A 150 -9.57 3.05 -5.01
N MET A 151 -9.33 1.85 -5.55
CA MET A 151 -9.31 1.56 -7.00
C MET A 151 -10.64 1.86 -7.68
N THR A 152 -11.79 1.74 -6.99
CA THR A 152 -13.12 2.02 -7.57
C THR A 152 -13.38 3.51 -7.79
N GLY A 153 -12.43 4.40 -7.49
CA GLY A 153 -12.52 5.83 -7.74
C GLY A 153 -13.41 6.60 -6.78
N LYS A 154 -13.89 5.99 -5.70
CA LYS A 154 -14.74 6.69 -4.72
C LYS A 154 -14.02 7.89 -4.10
N LEU A 155 -12.75 7.69 -3.71
CA LEU A 155 -11.93 8.76 -3.13
C LEU A 155 -11.60 9.83 -4.17
N SER A 156 -11.17 9.44 -5.37
CA SER A 156 -10.86 10.36 -6.47
C SER A 156 -12.07 11.22 -6.85
N ASN A 157 -13.26 10.62 -6.96
CA ASN A 157 -14.50 11.35 -7.25
C ASN A 157 -14.85 12.35 -6.13
N GLN A 158 -14.68 11.97 -4.87
CA GLN A 158 -14.95 12.88 -3.76
C GLN A 158 -13.98 14.08 -3.75
N LEU A 159 -12.69 13.83 -4.01
CA LEU A 159 -11.68 14.90 -4.13
C LEU A 159 -11.96 15.82 -5.32
N LEU A 160 -12.45 15.29 -6.44
CA LEU A 160 -12.89 16.08 -7.59
C LEU A 160 -14.08 16.98 -7.22
N ILE A 161 -15.09 16.48 -6.51
CA ILE A 161 -16.21 17.26 -6.02
C ILE A 161 -15.73 18.41 -5.12
N TYR A 162 -14.80 18.14 -4.19
CA TYR A 162 -14.23 19.19 -3.33
C TYR A 162 -13.48 20.24 -4.14
N ARG A 163 -12.71 19.82 -5.13
CA ARG A 163 -12.01 20.74 -6.02
C ARG A 163 -12.97 21.58 -6.86
N GLU A 164 -14.05 21.01 -7.39
CA GLU A 164 -15.08 21.73 -8.15
C GLU A 164 -15.78 22.78 -7.30
N GLN A 165 -16.09 22.47 -6.03
CA GLN A 165 -16.63 23.42 -5.09
C GLN A 165 -15.69 24.62 -4.87
N LEU A 166 -14.38 24.37 -4.68
CA LEU A 166 -13.38 25.43 -4.55
C LEU A 166 -13.26 26.28 -5.81
N VAL A 167 -13.20 25.65 -6.97
CA VAL A 167 -13.15 26.35 -8.27
C VAL A 167 -14.38 27.26 -8.44
N SER A 168 -15.57 26.77 -8.07
CA SER A 168 -16.80 27.58 -8.13
C SER A 168 -16.75 28.81 -7.22
N ILE A 169 -16.20 28.67 -5.99
CA ILE A 169 -16.03 29.80 -5.07
C ILE A 169 -14.97 30.76 -5.60
N SER A 170 -13.82 30.27 -6.06
CA SER A 170 -12.75 31.08 -6.62
C SER A 170 -13.22 31.90 -7.82
N SER A 171 -13.98 31.30 -8.74
CA SER A 171 -14.50 31.96 -9.92
C SER A 171 -15.47 33.12 -9.57
N ARG A 172 -16.30 32.93 -8.53
CA ARG A 172 -17.18 34.03 -8.04
C ARG A 172 -16.36 35.14 -7.41
N LEU A 173 -15.30 34.80 -6.68
CA LEU A 173 -14.43 35.78 -6.06
C LEU A 173 -13.63 36.59 -7.12
N GLU A 174 -13.12 35.92 -8.16
CA GLU A 174 -12.47 36.58 -9.29
C GLU A 174 -13.41 37.56 -9.96
N THR A 175 -14.69 37.22 -10.13
CA THR A 175 -15.70 38.16 -10.68
C THR A 175 -15.82 39.42 -9.83
N ILE A 176 -15.75 39.32 -8.49
CA ILE A 176 -15.79 40.46 -7.61
C ILE A 176 -14.54 41.33 -7.70
N ILE A 177 -13.38 40.70 -7.84
CA ILE A 177 -12.09 41.40 -8.00
C ILE A 177 -12.06 42.16 -9.33
N ASP A 178 -12.47 41.52 -10.43
CA ASP A 178 -12.41 42.06 -11.78
C ASP A 178 -13.44 43.21 -11.99
N PHE A 179 -14.59 43.12 -11.33
CA PHE A 179 -15.70 44.12 -11.43
C PHE A 179 -15.89 44.91 -10.13
N SER A 180 -14.80 45.21 -9.43
CA SER A 180 -14.83 45.93 -8.14
C SER A 180 -15.49 47.32 -8.19
N ASP A 181 -15.56 47.92 -9.39
CA ASP A 181 -16.17 49.26 -9.63
C ASP A 181 -17.66 49.15 -10.01
N GLU A 182 -18.23 47.96 -10.13
CA GLU A 182 -19.63 47.74 -10.47
C GLU A 182 -20.47 47.40 -9.22
N ASP A 183 -21.75 47.78 -9.19
CA ASP A 183 -22.72 47.38 -8.15
C ASP A 183 -23.08 45.88 -8.32
N LEU A 184 -22.20 44.99 -7.86
CA LEU A 184 -22.51 43.56 -7.86
C LEU A 184 -23.56 43.21 -6.81
N PRO A 185 -24.40 42.18 -7.06
CA PRO A 185 -25.38 41.71 -6.10
C PRO A 185 -24.71 41.33 -4.77
N ASN A 186 -25.22 41.76 -3.63
CA ASN A 186 -24.64 41.47 -2.30
C ASN A 186 -24.65 40.00 -1.94
N ASP A 187 -25.39 39.17 -2.68
CA ASP A 187 -25.54 37.72 -2.46
C ASP A 187 -24.53 36.83 -3.21
N VAL A 188 -23.64 37.42 -4.01
CA VAL A 188 -22.66 36.66 -4.80
C VAL A 188 -21.75 35.78 -3.91
N LEU A 189 -21.47 36.27 -2.69
CA LEU A 189 -20.66 35.57 -1.69
C LEU A 189 -21.49 34.98 -0.52
N ASP A 190 -22.82 34.99 -0.62
CA ASP A 190 -23.65 34.46 0.45
C ASP A 190 -23.36 32.96 0.62
N GLY A 191 -23.06 32.57 1.87
CA GLY A 191 -22.81 31.19 2.25
C GLY A 191 -21.41 30.65 1.95
N TYR A 192 -20.50 31.42 1.28
CA TYR A 192 -19.17 30.92 0.94
C TYR A 192 -18.35 30.47 2.15
N VAL A 193 -18.40 31.20 3.26
CA VAL A 193 -17.70 30.86 4.51
C VAL A 193 -18.18 29.49 5.04
N ASN A 194 -19.51 29.28 5.00
CA ASN A 194 -20.09 28.02 5.44
C ASN A 194 -19.63 26.86 4.52
N THR A 195 -19.60 27.07 3.20
CA THR A 195 -19.13 26.07 2.24
C THR A 195 -17.64 25.74 2.44
N ILE A 196 -16.79 26.76 2.66
CA ILE A 196 -15.36 26.55 2.95
C ILE A 196 -15.19 25.79 4.27
N LYS A 197 -15.94 26.16 5.31
CA LYS A 197 -15.88 25.50 6.62
C LYS A 197 -16.33 24.03 6.55
N GLU A 198 -17.40 23.76 5.82
CA GLU A 198 -17.90 22.40 5.61
C GLU A 198 -16.86 21.56 4.83
N LEU A 199 -16.29 22.14 3.79
CA LEU A 199 -15.24 21.51 3.00
C LEU A 199 -13.99 21.20 3.83
N GLN A 200 -13.53 22.17 4.64
CA GLN A 200 -12.42 21.98 5.56
C GLN A 200 -12.69 20.85 6.56
N ASN A 201 -13.89 20.81 7.15
CA ASN A 201 -14.27 19.74 8.08
C ASN A 201 -14.25 18.35 7.38
N ASN A 202 -14.76 18.27 6.16
CA ASN A 202 -14.76 17.02 5.40
C ASN A 202 -13.33 16.56 5.07
N ILE A 203 -12.44 17.48 4.68
CA ILE A 203 -11.02 17.18 4.44
C ILE A 203 -10.35 16.71 5.74
N ASN A 204 -10.61 17.37 6.88
CA ASN A 204 -10.05 16.99 8.17
C ASN A 204 -10.52 15.60 8.63
N LEU A 205 -11.75 15.20 8.31
CA LEU A 205 -12.25 13.84 8.55
C LEU A 205 -11.47 12.79 7.74
N LEU A 206 -11.17 13.08 6.47
CA LEU A 206 -10.32 12.18 5.67
C LEU A 206 -8.92 12.02 6.26
N VAL A 207 -8.36 13.11 6.83
CA VAL A 207 -7.02 13.09 7.45
C VAL A 207 -7.02 12.29 8.75
N SER A 208 -8.07 12.36 9.56
CA SER A 208 -8.13 11.69 10.88
C SER A 208 -7.94 10.18 10.80
N ASP A 209 -8.43 9.55 9.74
CA ASP A 209 -8.37 8.10 9.56
C ASP A 209 -7.13 7.61 8.80
N SER A 210 -6.27 8.55 8.35
CA SER A 210 -5.15 8.22 7.46
C SER A 210 -4.10 7.31 8.08
N GLU A 211 -3.78 7.46 9.38
CA GLU A 211 -2.79 6.64 10.09
C GLU A 211 -3.20 5.17 10.14
N LEU A 212 -4.47 4.91 10.46
CA LEU A 212 -5.01 3.55 10.46
C LEU A 212 -4.99 2.94 9.05
N SER A 213 -5.23 3.75 8.03
CA SER A 213 -5.21 3.32 6.64
C SER A 213 -3.82 2.95 6.16
N GLU A 214 -2.79 3.70 6.58
CA GLU A 214 -1.39 3.38 6.32
C GLU A 214 -0.99 2.07 7.02
N GLN A 215 -1.41 1.87 8.28
CA GLN A 215 -1.16 0.62 9.01
C GLN A 215 -1.82 -0.60 8.35
N ILE A 216 -3.03 -0.45 7.80
CA ILE A 216 -3.69 -1.53 7.04
C ILE A 216 -2.93 -1.81 5.75
N ARG A 217 -2.50 -0.78 5.01
CA ARG A 217 -1.76 -0.95 3.76
C ARG A 217 -0.39 -1.58 3.99
N ASP A 218 0.42 -0.98 4.83
CA ASP A 218 1.83 -1.34 5.01
C ASP A 218 2.01 -2.55 5.94
N GLY A 219 1.01 -2.84 6.76
CA GLY A 219 1.07 -3.80 7.85
C GLY A 219 1.53 -3.16 9.15
N VAL A 220 0.91 -3.58 10.26
CA VAL A 220 1.29 -3.15 11.60
C VAL A 220 2.66 -3.71 11.96
N LYS A 221 3.62 -2.86 12.21
CA LYS A 221 4.99 -3.24 12.55
C LYS A 221 5.09 -3.59 14.02
N ILE A 222 5.49 -4.83 14.31
CA ILE A 222 5.69 -5.33 15.67
C ILE A 222 7.15 -5.73 15.87
N ALA A 223 7.82 -5.11 16.82
CA ALA A 223 9.20 -5.45 17.19
C ALA A 223 9.25 -6.43 18.37
N LEU A 224 10.04 -7.51 18.23
CA LEU A 224 10.44 -8.36 19.36
C LEU A 224 11.76 -7.84 19.91
N ILE A 225 11.73 -7.31 21.14
CA ILE A 225 12.93 -6.85 21.86
C ILE A 225 13.18 -7.71 23.09
N GLY A 226 14.38 -7.66 23.63
CA GLY A 226 14.75 -8.40 24.84
C GLY A 226 16.20 -8.90 24.79
N PRO A 227 16.70 -9.46 25.89
CA PRO A 227 18.07 -9.96 25.99
C PRO A 227 18.42 -11.03 24.94
N VAL A 228 19.71 -11.27 24.74
CA VAL A 228 20.18 -12.40 23.93
C VAL A 228 19.69 -13.70 24.56
N ASN A 229 19.31 -14.69 23.74
CA ASN A 229 18.77 -15.99 24.17
C ASN A 229 17.44 -15.96 24.96
N ALA A 230 16.72 -14.85 24.99
CA ALA A 230 15.36 -14.78 25.60
C ALA A 230 14.32 -15.61 24.81
N GLY A 231 14.63 -16.02 23.56
CA GLY A 231 13.77 -16.84 22.74
C GLY A 231 12.98 -16.08 21.68
N LYS A 232 13.39 -14.87 21.29
CA LYS A 232 12.75 -14.05 20.26
C LYS A 232 12.63 -14.79 18.93
N SER A 233 13.73 -15.32 18.40
CA SER A 233 13.73 -16.07 17.14
C SER A 233 12.92 -17.38 17.24
N THR A 234 12.83 -17.98 18.41
CA THR A 234 11.97 -19.15 18.65
C THR A 234 10.50 -18.78 18.52
N ILE A 235 10.07 -17.66 19.13
CA ILE A 235 8.71 -17.13 19.01
C ILE A 235 8.38 -16.84 17.55
N LEU A 236 9.27 -16.16 16.85
CA LEU A 236 9.10 -15.83 15.44
C LEU A 236 8.95 -17.09 14.59
N ASN A 237 9.79 -18.12 14.79
CA ASN A 237 9.69 -19.39 14.10
C ASN A 237 8.42 -20.18 14.41
N VAL A 238 7.91 -20.09 15.63
CA VAL A 238 6.62 -20.70 16.03
C VAL A 238 5.47 -20.03 15.31
N LEU A 239 5.47 -18.71 15.24
CA LEU A 239 4.43 -17.96 14.53
C LEU A 239 4.51 -18.15 13.01
N ALA A 240 5.72 -18.24 12.44
CA ALA A 240 5.94 -18.48 11.00
C ALA A 240 5.41 -19.84 10.50
N LYS A 241 5.27 -20.83 11.40
CA LYS A 241 4.74 -22.16 11.05
C LYS A 241 3.23 -22.28 11.17
N ARG A 242 2.53 -21.22 11.59
CA ARG A 242 1.08 -21.24 11.80
C ARG A 242 0.31 -20.87 10.54
N GLU A 243 -0.95 -21.24 10.48
CA GLU A 243 -1.85 -20.87 9.37
C GLU A 243 -2.01 -19.35 9.19
N VAL A 244 -1.78 -18.58 10.25
CA VAL A 244 -1.80 -17.11 10.18
C VAL A 244 -0.56 -16.51 9.51
N ALA A 245 0.50 -17.30 9.23
CA ALA A 245 1.68 -16.82 8.56
C ALA A 245 1.43 -16.69 7.06
N ILE A 246 1.78 -15.54 6.52
CA ILE A 246 1.73 -15.25 5.08
C ILE A 246 3.07 -15.69 4.50
N VAL A 247 3.06 -16.75 3.70
CA VAL A 247 4.27 -17.25 3.02
C VAL A 247 4.52 -16.39 1.78
N SER A 248 5.58 -15.60 1.79
CA SER A 248 6.05 -14.86 0.62
C SER A 248 7.10 -15.70 -0.11
N GLU A 249 6.87 -16.03 -1.37
CA GLU A 249 7.84 -16.71 -2.25
C GLU A 249 8.94 -15.77 -2.80
N ILE A 250 9.07 -14.54 -2.28
CA ILE A 250 10.10 -13.62 -2.75
C ILE A 250 11.46 -14.06 -2.20
N GLU A 251 12.16 -14.87 -2.97
CA GLU A 251 13.57 -15.18 -2.76
C GLU A 251 14.40 -13.90 -2.95
N GLY A 252 15.09 -13.45 -1.90
CA GLY A 252 16.12 -12.42 -2.03
C GLY A 252 16.23 -11.38 -0.92
N THR A 253 15.33 -11.33 0.06
CA THR A 253 15.36 -10.29 1.14
C THR A 253 16.02 -10.79 2.44
N THR A 254 16.68 -11.94 2.44
CA THR A 254 17.12 -12.65 3.66
C THR A 254 18.48 -12.20 4.23
N ARG A 255 19.01 -11.01 3.89
CA ARG A 255 20.38 -10.66 4.36
C ARG A 255 20.47 -9.86 5.65
N ASP A 256 19.44 -9.13 6.11
CA ASP A 256 19.64 -8.22 7.24
C ASP A 256 18.63 -8.26 8.40
N VAL A 257 17.37 -8.71 8.21
CA VAL A 257 16.34 -8.78 9.28
C VAL A 257 15.39 -9.94 8.98
N ILE A 258 15.12 -10.80 9.98
CA ILE A 258 14.11 -11.85 9.82
C ILE A 258 12.74 -11.23 10.10
N GLU A 259 11.95 -11.08 9.05
CA GLU A 259 10.56 -10.61 9.13
C GLU A 259 9.60 -11.78 8.88
N VAL A 260 8.55 -11.84 9.67
CA VAL A 260 7.42 -12.75 9.46
C VAL A 260 6.15 -11.93 9.29
N ARG A 261 5.45 -12.17 8.19
CA ARG A 261 4.16 -11.55 7.91
C ARG A 261 3.04 -12.45 8.38
N LEU A 262 2.06 -11.89 9.08
CA LEU A 262 0.95 -12.59 9.67
C LEU A 262 -0.37 -11.92 9.26
N ASP A 263 -1.41 -12.73 9.10
CA ASP A 263 -2.80 -12.26 9.03
C ASP A 263 -3.48 -12.49 10.38
N LEU A 264 -3.71 -11.43 11.14
CA LEU A 264 -4.39 -11.49 12.42
C LEU A 264 -5.85 -11.03 12.28
N GLY A 265 -6.71 -11.93 11.80
CA GLY A 265 -8.14 -11.64 11.61
C GLY A 265 -8.41 -10.58 10.53
N GLY A 266 -7.64 -10.61 9.46
CA GLY A 266 -7.68 -9.66 8.34
C GLY A 266 -6.69 -8.50 8.47
N ILE A 267 -6.11 -8.27 9.66
CA ILE A 267 -5.11 -7.21 9.91
C ILE A 267 -3.73 -7.73 9.51
N PRO A 268 -3.05 -7.07 8.57
CA PRO A 268 -1.67 -7.44 8.20
C PRO A 268 -0.70 -7.02 9.31
N VAL A 269 0.17 -7.92 9.71
CA VAL A 269 1.19 -7.69 10.75
C VAL A 269 2.56 -8.09 10.23
N ILE A 270 3.56 -7.24 10.45
CA ILE A 270 4.97 -7.50 10.18
C ILE A 270 5.69 -7.65 11.51
N LEU A 271 6.07 -8.87 11.83
CA LEU A 271 6.81 -9.19 13.05
C LEU A 271 8.30 -9.24 12.74
N THR A 272 9.08 -8.42 13.43
CA THR A 272 10.53 -8.26 13.21
C THR A 272 11.32 -8.74 14.41
N ASP A 273 12.30 -9.65 14.20
CA ASP A 273 13.26 -10.06 15.23
C ASP A 273 14.49 -9.14 15.21
N THR A 274 14.74 -8.47 16.34
CA THR A 274 15.90 -7.61 16.50
C THR A 274 17.22 -8.37 16.76
N ALA A 275 17.17 -9.69 16.99
CA ALA A 275 18.34 -10.54 17.27
C ALA A 275 18.88 -11.29 16.04
N GLY A 276 18.16 -11.30 14.89
CA GLY A 276 18.50 -12.08 13.71
C GLY A 276 19.77 -11.67 12.94
N ILE A 277 20.44 -10.62 13.39
CA ILE A 277 21.65 -10.10 12.74
C ILE A 277 22.85 -10.77 13.38
N ARG A 278 23.20 -11.96 12.86
CA ARG A 278 24.48 -12.62 13.20
C ARG A 278 25.59 -12.01 12.36
N GLU A 279 26.65 -11.49 13.00
CA GLU A 279 28.03 -11.90 12.86
C GLU A 279 29.02 -10.97 13.59
N ALA A 280 30.02 -11.61 14.20
CA ALA A 280 31.34 -11.16 14.64
C ALA A 280 31.47 -10.54 16.04
N GLU A 281 32.40 -11.09 16.76
CA GLU A 281 32.79 -10.89 18.13
C GLU A 281 33.17 -9.43 18.50
N ASP A 282 32.89 -9.04 19.75
CA ASP A 282 33.42 -7.87 20.51
C ASP A 282 32.99 -6.42 20.19
N PHE A 283 32.55 -6.05 18.98
CA PHE A 283 32.00 -4.69 18.70
C PHE A 283 30.46 -4.69 18.54
N VAL A 284 29.84 -5.84 18.67
CA VAL A 284 28.50 -6.23 18.17
C VAL A 284 27.39 -5.91 19.16
N GLU A 285 27.66 -5.90 20.46
CA GLU A 285 26.62 -5.75 21.47
C GLU A 285 26.05 -4.31 21.48
N ILE A 286 26.90 -3.31 21.37
CA ILE A 286 26.49 -1.88 21.35
C ILE A 286 25.72 -1.56 20.07
N GLU A 287 26.19 -2.06 18.91
CA GLU A 287 25.49 -1.84 17.62
C GLU A 287 24.19 -2.63 17.57
N GLY A 288 24.14 -3.85 18.12
CA GLY A 288 22.91 -4.64 18.26
C GLY A 288 21.85 -3.91 19.10
N ILE A 289 22.24 -3.33 20.24
CA ILE A 289 21.35 -2.53 21.08
C ILE A 289 20.88 -1.28 20.35
N ARG A 290 21.77 -0.57 19.62
CA ARG A 290 21.41 0.62 18.84
C ARG A 290 20.38 0.29 17.76
N ARG A 291 20.55 -0.81 17.03
CA ARG A 291 19.62 -1.28 16.00
C ARG A 291 18.28 -1.71 16.62
N ALA A 292 18.31 -2.47 17.71
CA ALA A 292 17.11 -2.88 18.42
C ALA A 292 16.28 -1.67 18.91
N LYS A 293 16.96 -0.63 19.43
CA LYS A 293 16.30 0.63 19.80
C LYS A 293 15.66 1.33 18.60
N LYS A 294 16.36 1.36 17.46
CA LYS A 294 15.83 1.98 16.24
C LYS A 294 14.59 1.23 15.76
N VAL A 295 14.65 -0.10 15.65
CA VAL A 295 13.51 -0.93 15.23
C VAL A 295 12.33 -0.77 16.18
N ALA A 296 12.57 -0.76 17.49
CA ALA A 296 11.52 -0.53 18.48
C ALA A 296 10.87 0.86 18.36
N ALA A 297 11.66 1.90 18.07
CA ALA A 297 11.15 3.25 17.87
C ALA A 297 10.35 3.43 16.57
N GLU A 298 10.64 2.64 15.53
CA GLU A 298 9.97 2.65 14.22
C GLU A 298 8.78 1.68 14.16
N SER A 299 8.50 0.93 15.24
CA SER A 299 7.42 -0.06 15.30
C SER A 299 6.18 0.50 15.99
N ASP A 300 5.00 0.08 15.52
CA ASP A 300 3.70 0.45 16.10
C ASP A 300 3.47 -0.21 17.47
N VAL A 301 3.98 -1.45 17.60
CA VAL A 301 3.89 -2.26 18.82
C VAL A 301 5.25 -2.85 19.16
N THR A 302 5.61 -2.80 20.43
CA THR A 302 6.83 -3.44 20.93
C THR A 302 6.48 -4.53 21.94
N ILE A 303 7.06 -5.73 21.73
CA ILE A 303 6.91 -6.88 22.61
C ILE A 303 8.25 -7.13 23.29
N LEU A 304 8.27 -7.05 24.61
CA LEU A 304 9.45 -7.39 25.42
C LEU A 304 9.44 -8.89 25.76
N VAL A 305 10.45 -9.61 25.33
CA VAL A 305 10.63 -11.04 25.62
C VAL A 305 11.71 -11.23 26.65
N LEU A 306 11.38 -11.88 27.76
CA LEU A 306 12.29 -12.14 28.89
C LEU A 306 12.37 -13.63 29.18
N ASP A 307 13.53 -14.11 29.56
CA ASP A 307 13.79 -15.49 30.01
C ASP A 307 13.60 -15.54 31.54
N VAL A 308 12.53 -16.21 32.00
CA VAL A 308 12.22 -16.30 33.44
C VAL A 308 13.20 -17.19 34.21
N SER A 309 14.00 -18.01 33.56
CA SER A 309 15.07 -18.79 34.17
C SER A 309 16.27 -17.93 34.60
N ASN A 310 16.40 -16.72 34.00
CA ASN A 310 17.41 -15.75 34.46
C ASN A 310 16.93 -15.10 35.78
N PRO A 311 17.72 -15.15 36.86
CA PRO A 311 17.31 -14.57 38.12
C PRO A 311 17.06 -13.05 38.09
N ASP A 312 17.68 -12.32 37.16
CA ASP A 312 17.64 -10.86 37.10
C ASP A 312 16.63 -10.32 36.07
N TRP A 313 15.74 -11.20 35.51
CA TRP A 313 14.81 -10.80 34.43
C TRP A 313 13.90 -9.62 34.82
N ALA A 314 13.51 -9.50 36.08
CA ALA A 314 12.62 -8.43 36.52
C ALA A 314 13.33 -7.07 36.55
N GLU A 315 14.62 -7.05 36.87
CA GLU A 315 15.45 -5.83 36.89
C GLU A 315 15.71 -5.33 35.45
N MET A 316 15.82 -6.25 34.50
CA MET A 316 16.03 -5.91 33.09
C MET A 316 14.85 -5.11 32.50
N ILE A 317 13.63 -5.25 33.01
CA ILE A 317 12.46 -4.49 32.51
C ILE A 317 12.76 -2.99 32.56
N GLY A 318 13.31 -2.47 33.67
CA GLY A 318 13.62 -1.07 33.83
C GLY A 318 14.69 -0.54 32.86
N GLU A 319 15.52 -1.40 32.27
CA GLU A 319 16.46 -1.00 31.23
C GLU A 319 15.75 -0.77 29.89
N PHE A 320 14.78 -1.64 29.54
CA PHE A 320 14.00 -1.51 28.30
C PHE A 320 12.97 -0.37 28.38
N GLU A 321 12.46 -0.03 29.56
CA GLU A 321 11.63 1.16 29.77
C GLU A 321 12.32 2.45 29.32
N LYS A 322 13.62 2.56 29.54
CA LYS A 322 14.43 3.73 29.14
C LYS A 322 14.60 3.89 27.63
N TRP A 323 14.20 2.90 26.84
CA TRP A 323 14.29 2.99 25.37
C TRP A 323 13.22 3.91 24.78
N GLY A 324 12.20 4.32 25.58
CA GLY A 324 11.16 5.26 25.14
C GLY A 324 10.17 4.66 24.15
N SER A 325 10.27 3.36 23.83
CA SER A 325 9.30 2.65 23.01
C SER A 325 8.09 2.25 23.86
N ALA A 326 6.88 2.39 23.29
CA ALA A 326 5.66 1.96 23.96
C ALA A 326 5.59 0.42 23.97
N ILE A 327 6.19 -0.22 25.00
CA ILE A 327 6.04 -1.65 25.22
C ILE A 327 4.58 -1.93 25.55
N LYS A 328 3.90 -2.69 24.67
CA LYS A 328 2.49 -3.03 24.81
C LYS A 328 2.26 -4.42 25.35
N LEU A 329 3.29 -5.28 25.31
CA LEU A 329 3.19 -6.66 25.73
C LEU A 329 4.53 -7.13 26.29
N VAL A 330 4.47 -7.90 27.39
CA VAL A 330 5.63 -8.60 27.98
C VAL A 330 5.40 -10.11 27.84
N VAL A 331 6.38 -10.83 27.30
CA VAL A 331 6.36 -12.29 27.22
C VAL A 331 7.43 -12.85 28.15
N LEU A 332 6.99 -13.53 29.19
CA LEU A 332 7.82 -14.26 30.16
C LEU A 332 8.01 -15.68 29.62
N ASN A 333 9.09 -15.88 28.87
CA ASN A 333 9.39 -17.13 28.17
C ASN A 333 10.17 -18.11 29.03
N LYS A 334 10.22 -19.38 28.62
CA LYS A 334 10.86 -20.52 29.30
C LYS A 334 10.24 -20.81 30.68
N ALA A 335 8.95 -20.61 30.80
CA ALA A 335 8.21 -20.85 32.03
C ALA A 335 8.26 -22.32 32.50
N ASP A 336 8.56 -23.26 31.60
CA ASP A 336 8.78 -24.67 31.89
C ASP A 336 9.99 -24.93 32.80
N LEU A 337 10.91 -23.97 32.91
CA LEU A 337 12.11 -24.09 33.74
C LEU A 337 11.95 -23.54 35.17
N VAL A 338 10.85 -22.87 35.46
CA VAL A 338 10.61 -22.19 36.75
C VAL A 338 9.19 -22.49 37.25
N THR A 339 8.99 -22.54 38.54
CA THR A 339 7.63 -22.77 39.11
C THR A 339 6.78 -21.49 39.00
N ASP A 340 5.48 -21.64 38.72
CA ASP A 340 4.53 -20.53 38.58
C ASP A 340 4.52 -19.62 39.83
N ASN A 341 4.63 -20.19 41.02
CA ASN A 341 4.72 -19.41 42.27
C ASN A 341 5.93 -18.49 42.33
N ALA A 342 7.07 -18.93 41.83
CA ALA A 342 8.28 -18.10 41.80
C ALA A 342 8.16 -16.96 40.79
N ILE A 343 7.52 -17.20 39.64
CA ILE A 343 7.26 -16.17 38.64
C ILE A 343 6.29 -15.12 39.22
N GLN A 344 5.17 -15.54 39.80
CA GLN A 344 4.17 -14.63 40.39
C GLN A 344 4.73 -13.80 41.54
N GLN A 345 5.55 -14.39 42.41
CA GLN A 345 6.23 -13.65 43.48
C GLN A 345 7.13 -12.56 42.90
N LYS A 346 7.90 -12.84 41.87
CA LYS A 346 8.74 -11.84 41.20
C LYS A 346 7.96 -10.75 40.50
N ILE A 347 6.88 -11.08 39.82
CA ILE A 347 5.96 -10.09 39.20
C ILE A 347 5.44 -9.12 40.29
N ASN A 348 4.98 -9.66 41.41
CA ASN A 348 4.46 -8.84 42.51
C ASN A 348 5.53 -7.95 43.20
N HIS A 349 6.79 -8.33 43.14
CA HIS A 349 7.91 -7.54 43.70
C HIS A 349 8.55 -6.59 42.68
N ALA A 350 8.39 -6.87 41.40
CA ALA A 350 8.91 -6.02 40.33
C ALA A 350 8.02 -4.79 40.17
N ASN A 351 8.20 -3.80 41.03
CA ASN A 351 7.44 -2.55 41.08
C ASN A 351 7.71 -1.70 39.81
N THR A 352 7.34 -2.22 38.61
CA THR A 352 7.54 -1.60 37.30
C THR A 352 6.23 -1.22 36.65
N PRO A 353 6.05 0.03 36.17
CA PRO A 353 4.82 0.50 35.53
C PRO A 353 4.39 -0.37 34.33
N ILE A 354 5.33 -0.98 33.62
CA ILE A 354 5.02 -1.85 32.47
C ILE A 354 4.19 -3.05 32.89
N LEU A 355 4.52 -3.73 34.00
CA LEU A 355 3.79 -4.92 34.46
C LEU A 355 2.39 -4.58 34.99
N GLU A 356 2.14 -3.33 35.36
CA GLU A 356 0.83 -2.86 35.78
C GLU A 356 -0.11 -2.63 34.58
N HIS A 357 0.45 -2.21 33.43
CA HIS A 357 -0.31 -1.85 32.23
C HIS A 357 -0.32 -2.96 31.16
N ALA A 358 0.74 -3.76 31.09
CA ALA A 358 0.86 -4.88 30.16
C ALA A 358 0.74 -6.20 30.95
N GLU A 359 -0.44 -6.83 30.91
CA GLU A 359 -0.58 -8.19 31.46
C GLU A 359 0.46 -9.11 30.80
N PRO A 360 1.44 -9.65 31.57
CA PRO A 360 2.48 -10.48 31.00
C PRO A 360 1.91 -11.84 30.57
N ILE A 361 2.34 -12.33 29.39
CA ILE A 361 2.10 -13.71 28.96
C ILE A 361 3.21 -14.58 29.57
N ILE A 362 2.83 -15.53 30.43
CA ILE A 362 3.72 -16.57 30.93
C ILE A 362 3.63 -17.76 29.96
N ALA A 363 4.73 -18.10 29.29
CA ALA A 363 4.72 -19.07 28.22
C ALA A 363 6.03 -19.87 28.09
N SER A 364 5.95 -21.02 27.43
CA SER A 364 7.12 -21.74 26.92
C SER A 364 6.95 -21.99 25.43
N PHE A 365 7.90 -21.52 24.66
CA PHE A 365 7.95 -21.72 23.20
C PHE A 365 8.90 -22.86 22.82
N GLN A 366 9.32 -23.69 23.77
CA GLN A 366 10.03 -24.96 23.56
C GLN A 366 9.17 -26.11 24.15
N ASN A 367 9.24 -27.29 23.51
CA ASN A 367 8.53 -28.50 23.94
C ASN A 367 7.03 -28.60 23.62
N GLN A 368 6.31 -29.50 24.29
CA GLN A 368 4.94 -29.90 24.00
C GLN A 368 3.87 -28.79 24.18
N ASN A 369 4.22 -27.66 24.81
CA ASN A 369 3.31 -26.53 25.04
C ASN A 369 3.43 -25.41 24.00
N THR A 370 4.22 -25.60 22.96
CA THR A 370 4.52 -24.57 21.95
C THR A 370 3.26 -24.09 21.20
N GLU A 371 2.36 -25.00 20.86
CA GLU A 371 1.11 -24.67 20.16
C GLU A 371 0.20 -23.77 21.00
N ASN A 372 0.00 -24.14 22.27
CA ASN A 372 -0.84 -23.36 23.20
C ASN A 372 -0.25 -21.96 23.47
N SER A 373 1.07 -21.87 23.71
CA SER A 373 1.76 -20.58 23.93
C SER A 373 1.64 -19.65 22.73
N GLY A 374 1.75 -20.20 21.52
CA GLY A 374 1.57 -19.42 20.31
C GLY A 374 0.13 -18.94 20.09
N ASP A 375 -0.90 -19.76 20.43
CA ASP A 375 -2.33 -19.34 20.35
C ASP A 375 -2.63 -18.22 21.33
N ILE A 376 -2.10 -18.30 22.55
CA ILE A 376 -2.24 -17.24 23.55
C ILE A 376 -1.62 -15.93 23.02
N LEU A 377 -0.42 -16.01 22.43
CA LEU A 377 0.24 -14.83 21.87
C LEU A 377 -0.55 -14.22 20.72
N VAL A 378 -1.00 -15.03 19.75
CA VAL A 378 -1.84 -14.59 18.62
C VAL A 378 -3.11 -13.91 19.11
N LYS A 379 -3.81 -14.53 20.08
CA LYS A 379 -5.01 -13.94 20.66
C LYS A 379 -4.74 -12.60 21.32
N LYS A 380 -3.66 -12.50 22.11
CA LYS A 380 -3.31 -11.25 22.80
C LYS A 380 -2.91 -10.15 21.83
N LEU A 381 -2.21 -10.50 20.74
CA LEU A 381 -1.92 -9.56 19.66
C LEU A 381 -3.19 -9.07 18.97
N ALA A 382 -4.14 -9.95 18.68
CA ALA A 382 -5.42 -9.55 18.11
C ALA A 382 -6.22 -8.62 19.06
N GLU A 383 -6.15 -8.84 20.39
CA GLU A 383 -6.74 -7.93 21.37
C GLU A 383 -6.05 -6.55 21.35
N ILE A 384 -4.70 -6.50 21.30
CA ILE A 384 -3.94 -5.25 21.21
C ILE A 384 -4.30 -4.48 19.94
N LEU A 385 -4.50 -5.18 18.82
CA LEU A 385 -4.81 -4.58 17.51
C LEU A 385 -6.31 -4.31 17.31
N SER A 386 -7.16 -4.59 18.28
CA SER A 386 -8.61 -4.41 18.18
C SER A 386 -9.08 -2.97 17.97
N TYR A 387 -8.18 -1.98 18.16
CA TYR A 387 -8.44 -0.58 17.81
C TYR A 387 -8.50 -0.33 16.30
N ILE A 388 -7.96 -1.24 15.48
CA ILE A 388 -8.04 -1.16 14.02
C ILE A 388 -9.42 -1.65 13.59
N PRO A 389 -10.26 -0.79 12.99
CA PRO A 389 -11.59 -1.19 12.58
C PRO A 389 -11.51 -2.21 11.45
N THR A 390 -12.18 -3.35 11.62
CA THR A 390 -12.28 -4.41 10.62
C THR A 390 -13.29 -4.09 9.50
N SER A 391 -14.08 -3.02 9.65
CA SER A 391 -14.96 -2.48 8.62
C SER A 391 -14.36 -1.19 8.06
N SER A 392 -14.05 -1.17 6.78
CA SER A 392 -13.52 0.03 6.12
C SER A 392 -14.60 1.08 5.94
N SER A 393 -14.37 2.33 6.35
CA SER A 393 -15.06 3.48 5.77
C SER A 393 -14.73 3.53 4.28
N ASP A 394 -15.71 3.90 3.45
CA ASP A 394 -15.54 3.89 1.99
C ASP A 394 -14.48 4.88 1.45
N LEU A 395 -14.10 5.88 2.25
CA LEU A 395 -13.18 6.95 1.87
C LEU A 395 -12.00 6.99 2.83
N ARG A 396 -10.80 6.64 2.35
CA ARG A 396 -9.57 6.65 3.17
C ARG A 396 -8.36 7.12 2.38
N LEU A 397 -7.56 7.98 3.01
CA LEU A 397 -6.22 8.32 2.52
C LEU A 397 -5.25 7.21 2.92
N THR A 398 -4.55 6.63 1.95
CA THR A 398 -3.67 5.47 2.19
C THR A 398 -2.19 5.80 2.13
N ARG A 399 -1.84 7.04 1.81
CA ARG A 399 -0.45 7.50 1.63
C ARG A 399 -0.19 8.78 2.43
N SER A 400 1.02 8.92 2.96
CA SER A 400 1.45 10.12 3.69
C SER A 400 1.41 11.39 2.82
N TRP A 401 1.67 11.28 1.51
CA TRP A 401 1.57 12.42 0.61
C TRP A 401 0.11 12.85 0.36
N HIS A 402 -0.88 11.93 0.37
CA HIS A 402 -2.30 12.28 0.36
C HIS A 402 -2.66 13.11 1.60
N LYS A 403 -2.22 12.62 2.79
CA LYS A 403 -2.40 13.33 4.06
C LYS A 403 -1.80 14.74 4.00
N SER A 404 -0.56 14.86 3.51
CA SER A 404 0.14 16.14 3.37
C SER A 404 -0.61 17.12 2.45
N ALA A 405 -1.09 16.64 1.30
CA ALA A 405 -1.85 17.46 0.36
C ALA A 405 -3.20 17.93 0.97
N CYS A 406 -3.92 17.04 1.67
CA CYS A 406 -5.16 17.38 2.38
C CYS A 406 -4.92 18.38 3.52
N LEU A 407 -3.86 18.21 4.30
CA LEU A 407 -3.47 19.15 5.36
C LEU A 407 -3.12 20.53 4.78
N SER A 408 -2.39 20.56 3.65
CA SER A 408 -2.04 21.81 2.97
C SER A 408 -3.30 22.54 2.46
N ALA A 409 -4.25 21.79 1.88
CA ALA A 409 -5.54 22.35 1.48
C ALA A 409 -6.34 22.88 2.67
N SER A 410 -6.45 22.11 3.76
CA SER A 410 -7.15 22.52 4.98
C SER A 410 -6.56 23.79 5.59
N ALA A 411 -5.21 23.87 5.68
CA ALA A 411 -4.52 25.05 6.20
C ALA A 411 -4.74 26.30 5.33
N ALA A 412 -4.78 26.14 4.00
CA ALA A 412 -5.09 27.24 3.08
C ALA A 412 -6.54 27.74 3.28
N LEU A 413 -7.49 26.80 3.44
CA LEU A 413 -8.88 27.15 3.72
C LEU A 413 -9.05 27.88 5.07
N GLU A 414 -8.28 27.45 6.09
CA GLU A 414 -8.26 28.14 7.39
C GLU A 414 -7.76 29.58 7.25
N ARG A 415 -6.68 29.81 6.50
CA ARG A 415 -6.17 31.16 6.25
C ARG A 415 -7.15 32.00 5.44
N ALA A 416 -7.81 31.41 4.43
CA ALA A 416 -8.85 32.08 3.66
C ALA A 416 -10.01 32.57 4.54
N MET A 417 -10.45 31.76 5.51
CA MET A 417 -11.52 32.13 6.45
C MET A 417 -11.09 33.19 7.47
N ALA A 418 -9.79 33.31 7.77
CA ALA A 418 -9.28 34.33 8.70
C ALA A 418 -9.13 35.71 8.06
N LEU A 419 -9.20 35.84 6.75
CA LEU A 419 -9.10 37.06 5.99
C LEU A 419 -10.49 37.71 5.83
N ASP A 420 -10.51 39.05 5.81
CA ASP A 420 -11.73 39.79 5.46
C ASP A 420 -11.84 39.87 3.93
N ILE A 421 -12.84 39.18 3.39
CA ILE A 421 -13.03 39.09 1.94
C ILE A 421 -13.40 40.46 1.31
N GLN A 422 -13.98 41.41 2.07
CA GLN A 422 -14.31 42.73 1.56
C GLN A 422 -13.08 43.65 1.49
N GLN A 423 -12.10 43.42 2.38
CA GLN A 423 -10.88 44.24 2.43
C GLN A 423 -9.71 43.62 1.69
N GLN A 424 -9.67 42.28 1.55
CA GLN A 424 -8.54 41.53 1.05
C GLN A 424 -8.96 40.37 0.09
N PRO A 425 -9.83 40.65 -0.90
CA PRO A 425 -10.38 39.61 -1.77
C PRO A 425 -9.27 38.85 -2.55
N GLU A 426 -8.21 39.54 -2.97
CA GLU A 426 -7.09 38.92 -3.72
C GLU A 426 -6.33 37.92 -2.86
N LEU A 427 -6.16 38.19 -1.56
CA LEU A 427 -5.50 37.27 -0.64
C LEU A 427 -6.36 36.04 -0.39
N VAL A 428 -7.69 36.21 -0.25
CA VAL A 428 -8.62 35.09 -0.15
C VAL A 428 -8.57 34.23 -1.42
N ALA A 429 -8.54 34.86 -2.61
CA ALA A 429 -8.46 34.16 -3.89
C ALA A 429 -7.17 33.34 -3.99
N GLU A 430 -6.04 33.88 -3.54
CA GLU A 430 -4.77 33.16 -3.56
C GLU A 430 -4.79 31.93 -2.61
N GLU A 431 -5.37 32.05 -1.42
CA GLU A 431 -5.48 30.93 -0.50
C GLU A 431 -6.42 29.82 -1.06
N LEU A 432 -7.52 30.20 -1.69
CA LEU A 432 -8.41 29.25 -2.37
C LEU A 432 -7.69 28.57 -3.56
N ARG A 433 -6.87 29.32 -4.32
CA ARG A 433 -6.04 28.76 -5.40
C ARG A 433 -5.04 27.74 -4.86
N LEU A 434 -4.37 28.03 -3.74
CA LEU A 434 -3.45 27.09 -3.09
C LEU A 434 -4.16 25.81 -2.62
N ALA A 435 -5.37 25.93 -2.09
CA ALA A 435 -6.20 24.78 -1.73
C ALA A 435 -6.57 23.96 -2.98
N CYS A 436 -6.99 24.61 -4.08
CA CYS A 436 -7.27 23.94 -5.36
C CYS A 436 -6.04 23.20 -5.94
N VAL A 437 -4.84 23.80 -5.87
CA VAL A 437 -3.60 23.18 -6.32
C VAL A 437 -3.28 21.94 -5.47
N SER A 438 -3.45 22.02 -4.14
CA SER A 438 -3.18 20.92 -3.22
C SER A 438 -4.11 19.72 -3.49
N LEU A 439 -5.41 19.94 -3.71
CA LEU A 439 -6.34 18.88 -4.11
C LEU A 439 -6.13 18.43 -5.57
N GLY A 440 -5.70 19.35 -6.44
CA GLY A 440 -5.38 19.08 -7.84
C GLY A 440 -4.25 18.06 -8.02
N ARG A 441 -3.27 18.06 -7.12
CA ARG A 441 -2.20 17.05 -7.09
C ARG A 441 -2.75 15.66 -6.84
N LEU A 442 -3.71 15.50 -5.93
CA LEU A 442 -4.34 14.21 -5.63
C LEU A 442 -5.14 13.66 -6.82
N THR A 443 -5.78 14.53 -7.58
CA THR A 443 -6.56 14.15 -8.76
C THR A 443 -5.72 14.03 -10.04
N GLY A 444 -4.40 14.34 -9.96
CA GLY A 444 -3.50 14.31 -11.11
C GLY A 444 -3.72 15.44 -12.14
N THR A 445 -4.46 16.50 -11.76
CA THR A 445 -4.74 17.63 -12.65
C THR A 445 -3.67 18.72 -12.62
N VAL A 446 -2.74 18.68 -11.65
CA VAL A 446 -1.67 19.68 -11.45
C VAL A 446 -0.37 18.95 -11.04
N ASP A 447 0.74 19.27 -11.71
CA ASP A 447 2.13 18.87 -11.37
C ASP A 447 2.30 17.41 -10.92
N ALA A 448 1.76 16.46 -11.71
CA ALA A 448 1.79 15.05 -11.36
C ALA A 448 3.01 14.28 -11.92
N GLU A 449 3.84 14.86 -12.81
CA GLU A 449 4.88 14.10 -13.56
C GLU A 449 5.90 13.43 -12.65
N ASP A 450 6.46 14.12 -11.64
CA ASP A 450 7.43 13.54 -10.71
C ASP A 450 6.83 12.45 -9.83
N LEU A 451 5.54 12.61 -9.45
CA LEU A 451 4.78 11.62 -8.69
C LEU A 451 4.47 10.39 -9.55
N LEU A 452 4.11 10.61 -10.81
CA LEU A 452 3.82 9.54 -11.78
C LEU A 452 5.07 8.69 -12.03
N ASP A 453 6.24 9.31 -12.22
CA ASP A 453 7.47 8.57 -12.44
C ASP A 453 7.84 7.69 -11.23
N ASN A 454 7.65 8.19 -10.03
CA ASN A 454 7.90 7.41 -8.81
C ASN A 454 6.88 6.27 -8.63
N ILE A 455 5.61 6.53 -8.88
CA ILE A 455 4.56 5.49 -8.79
C ILE A 455 4.80 4.40 -9.83
N PHE A 456 5.02 4.77 -11.11
CA PHE A 456 5.16 3.80 -12.19
C PHE A 456 6.48 3.01 -12.14
N SER A 457 7.56 3.56 -11.59
CA SER A 457 8.81 2.83 -11.40
C SER A 457 8.69 1.62 -10.46
N ASN A 458 7.72 1.66 -9.56
CA ASN A 458 7.44 0.58 -8.62
C ASN A 458 6.45 -0.47 -9.17
N PHE A 459 5.87 -0.23 -10.35
CA PHE A 459 4.98 -1.21 -10.98
C PHE A 459 5.76 -2.31 -11.69
N CYS A 460 5.19 -3.51 -11.72
CA CYS A 460 5.72 -4.60 -12.53
C CYS A 460 5.61 -4.28 -14.03
N ILE A 461 6.57 -4.80 -14.83
CA ILE A 461 6.45 -4.81 -16.30
C ILE A 461 5.20 -5.62 -16.67
N GLY A 462 4.36 -5.09 -17.55
CA GLY A 462 3.10 -5.74 -17.97
C GLY A 462 1.84 -5.18 -17.27
N LYS A 463 2.01 -4.16 -16.42
CA LYS A 463 0.93 -3.43 -15.74
C LYS A 463 0.99 -1.95 -16.00
#